data_cc45e99fe5fae4246fef51f853efa181
#
_entry.id   cc45e99fe5fae4246fef51f853efa181
#
_cell.length_a   1.000
_cell.length_b   1.000
_cell.length_c   1.000
_cell.angle_alpha   90.00
_cell.angle_beta   90.00
_cell.angle_gamma   90.00
#
_symmetry.space_group_name_H-M   'P 1'
#
loop_
_entity.id
_entity.type
_entity.pdbx_description
1 polymer ?
#
loop_
_entity_poly.entity_id
_entity_poly.type
_entity_poly.pdbx_seq_one_letter_code
_entity_poly.pdbx_strand_id
1 'polypeptide(L)'
;MTVPNVDRDVLDILREVMEGDYPELLDTFLNDSEERLSNLRATKDADQLMSCAHSFKGSACNMGAVRLAELCQDLESNAKDKSPEALAQLVADIHSEFADVRPVYEDEKHHAHTH
;
A
#
# COMPACT_ATOMS: atom_id res chain seq x y z
N MET A 1 -0.32 4.30 -21.78
CA MET A 1 0.16 3.37 -20.74
C MET A 1 0.25 4.09 -19.40
N THR A 2 -0.31 3.50 -18.38
CA THR A 2 -0.33 4.12 -17.05
C THR A 2 0.96 3.79 -16.30
N VAL A 3 1.61 4.83 -15.78
CA VAL A 3 2.78 4.65 -14.93
C VAL A 3 2.30 4.35 -13.53
N PRO A 4 2.80 3.31 -12.85
CA PRO A 4 2.43 3.05 -11.46
C PRO A 4 2.72 4.26 -10.57
N ASN A 5 1.86 4.50 -9.61
CA ASN A 5 1.91 5.67 -8.73
C ASN A 5 2.87 5.45 -7.56
N VAL A 6 4.14 5.31 -7.87
CA VAL A 6 5.22 5.13 -6.89
C VAL A 6 6.23 6.26 -7.06
N ASP A 7 6.58 6.88 -5.95
CA ASP A 7 7.61 7.93 -5.92
C ASP A 7 8.99 7.26 -5.90
N ARG A 8 9.67 7.29 -7.04
CA ARG A 8 10.98 6.66 -7.21
C ARG A 8 12.05 7.30 -6.33
N ASP A 9 11.92 8.58 -6.03
CA ASP A 9 12.88 9.28 -5.17
C ASP A 9 12.87 8.68 -3.77
N VAL A 10 11.68 8.30 -3.26
CA VAL A 10 11.57 7.62 -1.97
C VAL A 10 12.31 6.29 -2.01
N LEU A 11 12.12 5.51 -3.06
CA LEU A 11 12.79 4.21 -3.20
C LEU A 11 14.31 4.36 -3.29
N ASP A 12 14.79 5.37 -4.00
CA ASP A 12 16.22 5.63 -4.12
C ASP A 12 16.84 5.98 -2.76
N ILE A 13 16.15 6.80 -1.97
CA ILE A 13 16.59 7.15 -0.62
C ILE A 13 16.60 5.92 0.28
N LEU A 14 15.54 5.13 0.24
CA LEU A 14 15.44 3.91 1.07
C LEU A 14 16.54 2.91 0.71
N ARG A 15 16.83 2.74 -0.57
CA ARG A 15 17.89 1.83 -1.02
C ARG A 15 19.23 2.27 -0.45
N GLU A 16 19.49 3.56 -0.48
CA GLU A 16 20.73 4.14 0.01
C GLU A 16 20.85 4.02 1.53
N VAL A 17 19.78 4.31 2.25
CA VAL A 17 19.76 4.28 3.72
C VAL A 17 19.79 2.86 4.27
N MET A 18 19.01 1.97 3.66
CA MET A 18 18.82 0.60 4.17
C MET A 18 19.91 -0.37 3.70
N GLU A 19 20.59 -0.05 2.61
CA GLU A 19 21.67 -0.88 2.07
C GLU A 19 21.27 -2.35 1.96
N GLY A 20 21.94 -3.26 2.66
CA GLY A 20 21.67 -4.71 2.62
C GLY A 20 20.30 -5.11 3.17
N ASP A 21 19.67 -4.25 3.96
CA ASP A 21 18.35 -4.52 4.53
C ASP A 21 17.19 -4.10 3.61
N TYR A 22 17.51 -3.48 2.48
CA TYR A 22 16.48 -3.00 1.56
C TYR A 22 15.58 -4.12 1.03
N PRO A 23 16.10 -5.29 0.58
CA PRO A 23 15.22 -6.37 0.13
C PRO A 23 14.25 -6.85 1.22
N GLU A 24 14.71 -6.91 2.47
CA GLU A 24 13.86 -7.31 3.59
C GLU A 24 12.74 -6.29 3.84
N LEU A 25 13.07 -5.00 3.73
CA LEU A 25 12.08 -3.93 3.86
C LEU A 25 10.99 -4.06 2.80
N LEU A 26 11.37 -4.32 1.55
CA LEU A 26 10.43 -4.50 0.45
C LEU A 26 9.54 -5.71 0.68
N ASP A 27 10.11 -6.82 1.12
CA ASP A 27 9.38 -8.05 1.43
C ASP A 27 8.36 -7.81 2.54
N THR A 28 8.78 -7.13 3.61
CA THR A 28 7.90 -6.80 4.73
C THR A 28 6.73 -5.95 4.27
N PHE A 29 6.98 -4.93 3.44
CA PHE A 29 5.91 -4.10 2.91
C PHE A 29 4.91 -4.92 2.08
N LEU A 30 5.41 -5.79 1.20
CA LEU A 30 4.54 -6.60 0.35
C LEU A 30 3.69 -7.57 1.18
N ASN A 31 4.31 -8.24 2.15
CA ASN A 31 3.60 -9.20 3.00
C ASN A 31 2.58 -8.54 3.91
N ASP A 32 2.94 -7.42 4.53
CA ASP A 32 2.03 -6.67 5.41
C ASP A 32 0.86 -6.11 4.60
N SER A 33 1.13 -5.64 3.37
CA SER A 33 0.08 -5.11 2.50
C SER A 33 -0.93 -6.19 2.13
N GLU A 34 -0.47 -7.41 1.80
CA GLU A 34 -1.36 -8.54 1.50
C GLU A 34 -2.27 -8.85 2.69
N GLU A 35 -1.71 -8.84 3.90
CA GLU A 35 -2.47 -9.09 5.11
C GLU A 35 -3.52 -7.99 5.35
N ARG A 36 -3.13 -6.73 5.17
CA ARG A 36 -4.06 -5.61 5.32
C ARG A 36 -5.18 -5.64 4.29
N LEU A 37 -4.86 -6.01 3.04
CA LEU A 37 -5.87 -6.15 1.99
C LEU A 37 -6.87 -7.24 2.35
N SER A 38 -6.40 -8.36 2.89
CA SER A 38 -7.26 -9.44 3.35
C SER A 38 -8.18 -8.96 4.47
N ASN A 39 -7.65 -8.20 5.42
CA ASN A 39 -8.43 -7.63 6.52
C ASN A 39 -9.49 -6.65 6.04
N LEU A 40 -9.17 -5.82 5.05
CA LEU A 40 -10.13 -4.88 4.48
C LEU A 40 -11.31 -5.59 3.81
N ARG A 41 -11.07 -6.74 3.21
CA ARG A 41 -12.13 -7.54 2.60
C ARG A 41 -12.99 -8.23 3.65
N ALA A 42 -12.38 -8.67 4.74
CA ALA A 42 -13.05 -9.49 5.76
C ALA A 42 -13.90 -8.67 6.70
N THR A 43 -13.55 -7.41 6.98
CA THR A 43 -14.25 -6.60 7.97
C THR A 43 -15.36 -5.76 7.35
N LYS A 44 -16.46 -5.59 8.11
CA LYS A 44 -17.56 -4.70 7.74
C LYS A 44 -17.75 -3.59 8.75
N ASP A 45 -16.96 -3.60 9.82
CA ASP A 45 -17.02 -2.58 10.86
C ASP A 45 -16.24 -1.35 10.42
N ALA A 46 -16.89 -0.18 10.41
CA ALA A 46 -16.27 1.07 9.98
C ALA A 46 -15.03 1.41 10.81
N ASP A 47 -15.07 1.16 12.13
CA ASP A 47 -13.93 1.46 12.99
C ASP A 47 -12.71 0.59 12.66
N GLN A 48 -12.94 -0.68 12.35
CA GLN A 48 -11.88 -1.59 11.95
C GLN A 48 -11.33 -1.22 10.57
N LEU A 49 -12.21 -0.83 9.65
CA LEU A 49 -11.77 -0.35 8.33
C LEU A 49 -10.90 0.89 8.46
N MET A 50 -11.30 1.83 9.31
CA MET A 50 -10.54 3.07 9.55
C MET A 50 -9.17 2.76 10.15
N SER A 51 -9.12 1.86 11.11
CA SER A 51 -7.85 1.49 11.78
C SER A 51 -6.90 0.81 10.80
N CYS A 52 -7.41 -0.13 10.01
CA CYS A 52 -6.61 -0.82 9.01
C CYS A 52 -6.11 0.16 7.93
N ALA A 53 -6.98 1.06 7.47
CA ALA A 53 -6.62 2.06 6.47
C ALA A 53 -5.56 3.01 7.00
N HIS A 54 -5.64 3.40 8.27
CA HIS A 54 -4.64 4.27 8.88
C HIS A 54 -3.25 3.61 8.86
N SER A 55 -3.16 2.37 9.30
CA SER A 55 -1.92 1.61 9.29
C SER A 55 -1.37 1.44 7.87
N PHE A 56 -2.24 1.10 6.94
CA PHE A 56 -1.85 0.88 5.55
C PHE A 56 -1.38 2.19 4.89
N LYS A 57 -2.06 3.29 5.19
CA LYS A 57 -1.66 4.61 4.71
C LYS A 57 -0.23 4.94 5.15
N GLY A 58 0.09 4.71 6.43
CA GLY A 58 1.42 4.96 6.95
C GLY A 58 2.49 4.16 6.21
N SER A 59 2.25 2.87 6.00
CA SER A 59 3.18 2.01 5.26
C SER A 59 3.34 2.47 3.81
N ALA A 60 2.22 2.78 3.15
CA ALA A 60 2.23 3.21 1.76
C ALA A 60 3.00 4.52 1.59
N CYS A 61 2.79 5.49 2.50
CA CYS A 61 3.54 6.74 2.47
C CYS A 61 5.04 6.50 2.61
N ASN A 62 5.44 5.66 3.55
CA ASN A 62 6.84 5.37 3.81
C ASN A 62 7.54 4.72 2.63
N MET A 63 6.79 4.00 1.81
CA MET A 63 7.32 3.29 0.65
C MET A 63 7.12 4.02 -0.67
N GLY A 64 6.57 5.23 -0.62
CA GLY A 64 6.36 6.04 -1.82
C GLY A 64 5.16 5.63 -2.66
N ALA A 65 4.26 4.79 -2.15
CA ALA A 65 3.06 4.37 -2.87
C ALA A 65 1.98 5.45 -2.71
N VAL A 66 2.14 6.56 -3.44
CA VAL A 66 1.39 7.80 -3.22
C VAL A 66 -0.10 7.65 -3.48
N ARG A 67 -0.50 6.99 -4.56
CA ARG A 67 -1.92 6.80 -4.87
C ARG A 67 -2.58 5.84 -3.89
N LEU A 68 -1.88 4.78 -3.51
CA LEU A 68 -2.36 3.83 -2.50
C LEU A 68 -2.60 4.54 -1.18
N ALA A 69 -1.66 5.41 -0.77
CA ALA A 69 -1.80 6.20 0.45
C ALA A 69 -3.02 7.13 0.39
N GLU A 70 -3.28 7.75 -0.76
CA GLU A 70 -4.46 8.62 -0.94
C GLU A 70 -5.76 7.84 -0.81
N LEU A 71 -5.83 6.65 -1.39
CA LEU A 71 -7.02 5.81 -1.30
C LEU A 71 -7.26 5.34 0.14
N CYS A 72 -6.19 5.00 0.86
CA CYS A 72 -6.28 4.63 2.27
C CYS A 72 -6.73 5.82 3.11
N GLN A 73 -6.25 7.03 2.80
CA GLN A 73 -6.67 8.26 3.48
C GLN A 73 -8.18 8.51 3.28
N ASP A 74 -8.68 8.30 2.06
CA ASP A 74 -10.10 8.43 1.78
C ASP A 74 -10.91 7.47 2.64
N LEU A 75 -10.49 6.21 2.72
CA LEU A 75 -11.17 5.22 3.52
C LEU A 75 -11.14 5.58 5.01
N GLU A 76 -9.98 5.99 5.51
CA GLU A 76 -9.81 6.39 6.91
C GLU A 76 -10.74 7.56 7.28
N SER A 77 -10.81 8.56 6.40
CA SER A 77 -11.54 9.80 6.68
C SER A 77 -13.05 9.66 6.52
N ASN A 78 -13.51 8.75 5.65
CA ASN A 78 -14.90 8.74 5.22
C ASN A 78 -15.65 7.42 5.44
N ALA A 79 -15.03 6.45 6.12
CA ALA A 79 -15.63 5.12 6.27
C ALA A 79 -17.02 5.17 6.90
N LYS A 80 -17.23 6.06 7.88
CA LYS A 80 -18.51 6.16 8.58
C LYS A 80 -19.59 6.86 7.77
N ASP A 81 -19.19 7.63 6.76
CA ASP A 81 -20.12 8.44 5.98
C ASP A 81 -20.49 7.81 4.63
N LYS A 82 -19.77 6.77 4.21
CA LYS A 82 -20.02 6.13 2.92
C LYS A 82 -21.02 4.99 3.06
N SER A 83 -21.79 4.79 1.97
CA SER A 83 -22.69 3.62 1.89
C SER A 83 -21.84 2.34 1.80
N PRO A 84 -22.45 1.17 2.12
CA PRO A 84 -21.74 -0.11 1.98
C PRO A 84 -21.20 -0.33 0.57
N GLU A 85 -21.94 0.08 -0.46
CA GLU A 85 -21.51 -0.04 -1.85
C GLU A 85 -20.30 0.83 -2.15
N ALA A 86 -20.30 2.06 -1.64
CA ALA A 86 -19.17 2.98 -1.82
C ALA A 86 -17.94 2.49 -1.10
N LEU A 87 -18.12 1.91 0.09
CA LEU A 87 -16.99 1.30 0.84
C LEU A 87 -16.42 0.10 0.09
N ALA A 88 -17.28 -0.77 -0.43
CA ALA A 88 -16.84 -1.93 -1.19
C ALA A 88 -16.06 -1.51 -2.43
N GLN A 89 -16.52 -0.44 -3.11
CA GLN A 89 -15.82 0.07 -4.28
C GLN A 89 -14.45 0.64 -3.90
N LEU A 90 -14.36 1.37 -2.80
CA LEU A 90 -13.11 1.95 -2.35
C LEU A 90 -12.10 0.84 -1.95
N VAL A 91 -12.57 -0.20 -1.28
CA VAL A 91 -11.71 -1.35 -0.95
C VAL A 91 -11.22 -2.02 -2.24
N ALA A 92 -12.10 -2.18 -3.23
CA ALA A 92 -11.72 -2.72 -4.53
C ALA A 92 -10.67 -1.85 -5.23
N ASP A 93 -10.81 -0.53 -5.13
CA ASP A 93 -9.86 0.42 -5.70
C ASP A 93 -8.49 0.30 -5.03
N ILE A 94 -8.47 0.12 -3.72
CA ILE A 94 -7.22 -0.10 -2.96
C ILE A 94 -6.54 -1.39 -3.44
N HIS A 95 -7.31 -2.46 -3.61
CA HIS A 95 -6.79 -3.72 -4.15
C HIS A 95 -6.19 -3.55 -5.54
N SER A 96 -6.91 -2.85 -6.42
CA SER A 96 -6.44 -2.61 -7.79
C SER A 96 -5.16 -1.79 -7.80
N GLU A 97 -5.10 -0.76 -6.96
CA GLU A 97 -3.91 0.09 -6.90
C GLU A 97 -2.70 -0.71 -6.39
N PHE A 98 -2.90 -1.54 -5.37
CA PHE A 98 -1.80 -2.37 -4.88
C PHE A 98 -1.34 -3.34 -5.97
N ALA A 99 -2.26 -3.93 -6.72
CA ALA A 99 -1.92 -4.83 -7.82
C ALA A 99 -1.06 -4.12 -8.88
N ASP A 100 -1.32 -2.83 -9.10
CA ASP A 100 -0.56 -2.03 -10.05
C ASP A 100 0.85 -1.69 -9.56
N VAL A 101 1.02 -1.43 -8.26
CA VAL A 101 2.33 -1.04 -7.72
C VAL A 101 3.17 -2.24 -7.26
N ARG A 102 2.55 -3.37 -7.00
CA ARG A 102 3.26 -4.56 -6.54
C ARG A 102 4.44 -4.95 -7.44
N PRO A 103 4.29 -4.99 -8.78
CA PRO A 103 5.42 -5.32 -9.65
C PRO A 103 6.61 -4.38 -9.50
N VAL A 104 6.35 -3.11 -9.18
CA VAL A 104 7.42 -2.13 -8.97
C VAL A 104 8.29 -2.55 -7.79
N TYR A 105 7.65 -2.92 -6.67
CA TYR A 105 8.39 -3.34 -5.47
C TYR A 105 9.05 -4.71 -5.65
N GLU A 106 8.40 -5.63 -6.36
CA GLU A 106 8.99 -6.94 -6.64
C GLU A 106 10.23 -6.79 -7.54
N ASP A 107 10.16 -5.88 -8.52
CA ASP A 107 11.27 -5.58 -9.41
C ASP A 107 12.44 -4.96 -8.64
N GLU A 108 12.14 -4.02 -7.73
CA GLU A 108 13.14 -3.43 -6.85
C GLU A 108 13.82 -4.49 -5.99
N LYS A 109 13.05 -5.41 -5.43
CA LYS A 109 13.56 -6.50 -4.61
C LYS A 109 14.49 -7.41 -5.43
N HIS A 110 14.07 -7.75 -6.65
CA HIS A 110 14.86 -8.59 -7.55
C HIS A 110 16.19 -7.94 -7.87
N HIS A 111 16.18 -6.66 -8.22
CA HIS A 111 17.40 -5.92 -8.54
C HIS A 111 18.31 -5.78 -7.33
N ALA A 112 17.75 -5.58 -6.15
CA ALA A 112 18.54 -5.49 -4.93
C ALA A 112 19.26 -6.80 -4.62
N HIS A 113 18.65 -7.94 -4.94
CA HIS A 113 19.25 -9.26 -4.73
C HIS A 113 20.38 -9.57 -5.71
N THR A 114 20.46 -8.89 -6.85
CA THR A 114 21.48 -9.14 -7.86
C THR A 114 22.77 -8.36 -7.62
N HIS A 115 22.77 -7.50 -6.63
CA HIS A 115 23.94 -6.75 -6.22
C HIS A 115 24.50 -7.28 -4.89
#